data_b2bef7656abea77c295404366c074ca2
#
_entry.id   b2bef7656abea77c295404366c074ca2
#
_cell.length_a   1.000
_cell.length_b   1.000
_cell.length_c   1.000
_cell.angle_alpha   90.00
_cell.angle_beta   90.00
_cell.angle_gamma   90.00
#
_symmetry.space_group_name_H-M   'P 1'
#
loop_
_entity.id
_entity.type
_entity.pdbx_description
1 polymer ?
#
loop_
_entity_poly.entity_id
_entity_poly.type
_entity_poly.pdbx_seq_one_letter_code
_entity_poly.pdbx_strand_id
1 'polypeptide(L)'
;MSYQLLYSETSKKQIKKLHPQIKPVVKSKIEALQENPFSGKWLEKELSGYLSIQAKRFRVIYKIRDNDQTVEIHQVGHRKDIYELFRGAIAK
;
A
#
# COMPACT_ATOMS: atom_id res chain seq x y z
N MET A 1 0.64 16.93 11.40
CA MET A 1 0.34 17.29 10.01
C MET A 1 0.07 16.05 9.21
N SER A 2 -0.91 16.09 8.31
CA SER A 2 -1.24 14.87 7.59
C SER A 2 -0.44 14.79 6.28
N TYR A 3 -0.15 13.55 5.90
CA TYR A 3 0.50 13.25 4.63
C TYR A 3 -0.53 13.18 3.53
N GLN A 4 -0.12 13.46 2.32
CA GLN A 4 -0.97 13.30 1.16
C GLN A 4 -0.88 11.87 0.65
N LEU A 5 -1.98 11.36 0.10
CA LEU A 5 -2.00 10.03 -0.49
C LEU A 5 -1.89 10.15 -2.01
N LEU A 6 -1.00 9.35 -2.56
CA LEU A 6 -0.81 9.30 -4.00
C LEU A 6 -0.95 7.85 -4.44
N TYR A 7 -1.84 7.57 -5.37
CA TYR A 7 -2.12 6.21 -5.81
C TYR A 7 -1.49 5.95 -7.17
N SER A 8 -0.75 4.84 -7.28
CA SER A 8 -0.26 4.40 -8.58
C SER A 8 -1.44 3.93 -9.44
N GLU A 9 -1.25 3.89 -10.75
CA GLU A 9 -2.28 3.37 -11.64
C GLU A 9 -2.64 1.94 -11.30
N THR A 10 -1.64 1.13 -10.97
CA THR A 10 -1.86 -0.25 -10.58
C THR A 10 -2.75 -0.34 -9.34
N SER A 11 -2.44 0.43 -8.30
CA SER A 11 -3.20 0.38 -7.06
C SER A 11 -4.63 0.88 -7.25
N LYS A 12 -4.82 1.91 -8.08
CA LYS A 12 -6.17 2.39 -8.39
C LYS A 12 -7.03 1.29 -8.99
N LYS A 13 -6.48 0.57 -9.96
CA LYS A 13 -7.21 -0.53 -10.61
C LYS A 13 -7.50 -1.66 -9.65
N GLN A 14 -6.53 -1.99 -8.81
CA GLN A 14 -6.70 -3.07 -7.83
C GLN A 14 -7.79 -2.74 -6.82
N ILE A 15 -7.79 -1.51 -6.31
CA ILE A 15 -8.80 -1.08 -5.34
C ILE A 15 -10.19 -1.11 -5.99
N LYS A 16 -10.28 -0.65 -7.24
CA LYS A 16 -11.54 -0.63 -7.95
C LYS A 16 -12.16 -2.02 -8.09
N LYS A 17 -11.33 -3.05 -8.20
CA LYS A 17 -11.78 -4.43 -8.38
C LYS A 17 -12.05 -5.17 -7.07
N LEU A 18 -11.79 -4.55 -5.93
CA LEU A 18 -12.03 -5.20 -4.66
C LEU A 18 -13.51 -5.45 -4.42
N HIS A 19 -13.80 -6.55 -3.74
CA HIS A 19 -15.17 -6.86 -3.35
C HIS A 19 -15.73 -5.69 -2.53
N PRO A 20 -17.02 -5.34 -2.72
CA PRO A 20 -17.62 -4.19 -2.00
C PRO A 20 -17.49 -4.24 -0.49
N GLN A 21 -17.40 -5.43 0.10
CA GLN A 21 -17.24 -5.57 1.55
C GLN A 21 -15.80 -5.33 1.99
N ILE A 22 -14.84 -5.52 1.10
CA ILE A 22 -13.42 -5.37 1.41
C ILE A 22 -12.95 -3.96 1.12
N LYS A 23 -13.46 -3.37 0.05
CA LYS A 23 -13.02 -2.04 -0.40
C LYS A 23 -13.03 -0.98 0.71
N PRO A 24 -14.10 -0.82 1.50
CA PRO A 24 -14.09 0.19 2.56
C PRO A 24 -13.04 -0.07 3.62
N VAL A 25 -12.77 -1.34 3.93
CA VAL A 25 -11.77 -1.69 4.94
C VAL A 25 -10.39 -1.31 4.45
N VAL A 26 -10.07 -1.65 3.20
CA VAL A 26 -8.78 -1.31 2.60
C VAL A 26 -8.61 0.21 2.53
N LYS A 27 -9.63 0.91 2.05
CA LYS A 27 -9.57 2.37 1.93
C LYS A 27 -9.39 3.03 3.29
N SER A 28 -10.08 2.55 4.31
CA SER A 28 -9.95 3.08 5.66
C SER A 28 -8.52 2.92 6.19
N LYS A 29 -7.92 1.76 5.96
CA LYS A 29 -6.54 1.51 6.39
C LYS A 29 -5.57 2.44 5.67
N ILE A 30 -5.78 2.65 4.38
CA ILE A 30 -4.92 3.56 3.60
C ILE A 30 -5.08 4.99 4.11
N GLU A 31 -6.30 5.43 4.33
CA GLU A 31 -6.56 6.80 4.79
C GLU A 31 -5.94 7.07 6.15
N ALA A 32 -5.88 6.07 7.01
CA ALA A 32 -5.24 6.20 8.32
C ALA A 32 -3.74 6.49 8.22
N LEU A 33 -3.12 6.15 7.09
CA LEU A 33 -1.71 6.43 6.87
C LEU A 33 -1.42 7.93 6.76
N GLN A 34 -2.43 8.75 6.50
CA GLN A 34 -2.23 10.20 6.44
C GLN A 34 -1.78 10.76 7.78
N GLU A 35 -2.27 10.18 8.87
CA GLU A 35 -1.89 10.64 10.21
C GLU A 35 -0.76 9.80 10.81
N ASN A 36 -0.61 8.57 10.36
CA ASN A 36 0.39 7.67 10.93
C ASN A 36 1.04 6.81 9.83
N PRO A 37 1.86 7.43 8.96
CA PRO A 37 2.41 6.70 7.82
C PRO A 37 3.41 5.61 8.20
N PHE A 38 4.02 5.70 9.37
CA PHE A 38 5.03 4.73 9.81
C PHE A 38 4.43 3.56 10.57
N SER A 39 3.11 3.42 10.57
CA SER A 39 2.45 2.32 11.30
C SER A 39 2.61 0.96 10.64
N GLY A 40 3.00 0.91 9.37
CA GLY A 40 3.17 -0.35 8.68
C GLY A 40 4.46 -1.05 9.03
N LYS A 41 4.63 -2.22 8.43
CA LYS A 41 5.82 -3.03 8.62
C LYS A 41 6.82 -2.73 7.50
N TRP A 42 8.06 -2.42 7.87
CA TRP A 42 9.13 -2.22 6.89
C TRP A 42 9.47 -3.52 6.19
N LEU A 43 9.60 -3.47 4.88
CA LEU A 43 9.99 -4.63 4.08
C LEU A 43 11.51 -4.67 3.93
N GLU A 44 12.03 -5.83 3.51
CA GLU A 44 13.46 -6.07 3.48
C GLU A 44 13.92 -6.55 2.10
N LYS A 45 15.23 -6.67 1.94
CA LYS A 45 15.87 -7.19 0.72
C LYS A 45 15.46 -6.36 -0.49
N GLU A 46 14.96 -7.00 -1.54
CA GLU A 46 14.57 -6.31 -2.79
C GLU A 46 13.48 -5.27 -2.56
N LEU A 47 12.72 -5.42 -1.49
CA LEU A 47 11.60 -4.53 -1.18
C LEU A 47 11.95 -3.49 -0.13
N SER A 48 13.24 -3.31 0.17
CA SER A 48 13.69 -2.29 1.10
C SER A 48 13.18 -0.92 0.71
N GLY A 49 12.79 -0.13 1.70
CA GLY A 49 12.26 1.21 1.46
C GLY A 49 10.76 1.27 1.33
N TYR A 50 10.12 0.13 1.25
CA TYR A 50 8.65 0.04 1.21
C TYR A 50 8.13 -0.47 2.54
N LEU A 51 6.84 -0.18 2.80
CA LEU A 51 6.14 -0.65 3.97
C LEU A 51 4.89 -1.40 3.54
N SER A 52 4.33 -2.16 4.46
CA SER A 52 3.12 -2.92 4.20
C SER A 52 2.17 -2.81 5.38
N ILE A 53 0.89 -2.61 5.11
CA ILE A 53 -0.16 -2.69 6.13
C ILE A 53 -1.14 -3.78 5.76
N GLN A 54 -1.77 -4.35 6.76
CA GLN A 54 -2.74 -5.42 6.58
C GLN A 54 -4.16 -4.89 6.75
N ALA A 55 -5.04 -5.33 5.85
CA ALA A 55 -6.47 -5.03 5.90
C ALA A 55 -7.20 -6.35 5.64
N LYS A 56 -7.57 -7.05 6.70
CA LYS A 56 -8.13 -8.40 6.63
C LYS A 56 -7.17 -9.34 5.91
N ARG A 57 -7.59 -9.97 4.81
CA ARG A 57 -6.74 -10.89 4.05
C ARG A 57 -5.91 -10.19 2.98
N PHE A 58 -6.00 -8.87 2.93
CA PHE A 58 -5.31 -8.07 1.94
C PHE A 58 -4.19 -7.29 2.58
N ARG A 59 -3.21 -6.91 1.78
CA ARG A 59 -2.15 -6.03 2.20
C ARG A 59 -1.98 -4.92 1.18
N VAL A 60 -1.46 -3.80 1.68
CA VAL A 60 -1.17 -2.64 0.86
C VAL A 60 0.32 -2.36 1.00
N ILE A 61 1.01 -2.29 -0.13
CA ILE A 61 2.43 -1.92 -0.14
C ILE A 61 2.52 -0.45 -0.51
N TYR A 62 3.26 0.30 0.27
CA TYR A 62 3.37 1.73 0.09
C TYR A 62 4.78 2.21 0.40
N LYS A 63 5.07 3.43 -0.01
CA LYS A 63 6.35 4.07 0.23
C LYS A 63 6.08 5.46 0.77
N ILE A 64 6.92 5.90 1.71
CA ILE A 64 6.81 7.23 2.29
C ILE A 64 7.84 8.13 1.64
N ARG A 65 7.38 9.26 1.12
CA ARG A 65 8.25 10.32 0.65
C ARG A 65 8.19 11.43 1.67
N ASP A 66 9.10 11.35 2.62
CA ASP A 66 9.06 12.21 3.79
C ASP A 66 9.28 13.69 3.44
N ASN A 67 10.15 13.96 2.47
CA ASN A 67 10.43 15.32 2.04
C ASN A 67 9.17 16.03 1.52
N ASP A 68 8.32 15.28 0.82
CA ASP A 68 7.08 15.81 0.23
C ASP A 68 5.86 15.56 1.13
N GLN A 69 6.06 14.86 2.23
CA GLN A 69 4.97 14.43 3.11
C GLN A 69 3.89 13.70 2.32
N THR A 70 4.31 12.72 1.52
CA THR A 70 3.44 11.95 0.65
C THR A 70 3.58 10.47 0.94
N VAL A 71 2.47 9.76 0.93
CA VAL A 71 2.43 8.30 0.99
C VAL A 71 2.02 7.79 -0.39
N GLU A 72 2.91 7.04 -1.02
CA GLU A 72 2.66 6.48 -2.34
C GLU A 72 2.11 5.06 -2.18
N ILE A 73 0.89 4.83 -2.63
CA ILE A 73 0.28 3.52 -2.60
C ILE A 73 0.65 2.79 -3.89
N HIS A 74 1.39 1.71 -3.77
CA HIS A 74 1.94 1.02 -4.94
C HIS A 74 1.19 -0.24 -5.34
N GLN A 75 0.76 -1.04 -4.37
CA GLN A 75 0.19 -2.34 -4.67
C GLN A 75 -0.83 -2.71 -3.63
N VAL A 76 -1.96 -3.28 -4.07
CA VAL A 76 -2.98 -3.82 -3.18
C VAL A 76 -3.28 -5.23 -3.65
N GLY A 77 -3.21 -6.20 -2.74
CA GLY A 77 -3.47 -7.57 -3.14
C GLY A 77 -3.62 -8.49 -1.94
N HIS A 78 -3.94 -9.74 -2.24
CA HIS A 78 -4.12 -10.75 -1.21
C HIS A 78 -2.79 -11.01 -0.51
N ARG A 79 -2.84 -11.20 0.81
CA ARG A 79 -1.64 -11.37 1.63
C ARG A 79 -0.73 -12.51 1.18
N LYS A 80 -1.28 -13.50 0.48
CA LYS A 80 -0.51 -14.65 0.01
C LYS A 80 0.31 -14.33 -1.23
N ASP A 81 -0.13 -13.37 -2.04
CA ASP A 81 0.45 -13.13 -3.36
C ASP A 81 1.15 -11.78 -3.49
N ILE A 82 0.85 -10.86 -2.59
CA ILE A 82 1.20 -9.45 -2.78
C ILE A 82 2.70 -9.21 -2.96
N TYR A 83 3.53 -9.91 -2.20
CA TYR A 83 4.97 -9.65 -2.26
C TYR A 83 5.58 -10.15 -3.56
N GLU A 84 5.12 -11.30 -4.02
CA GLU A 84 5.57 -11.85 -5.30
C GLU A 84 5.13 -10.98 -6.46
N LEU A 85 3.88 -10.53 -6.42
CA LEU A 85 3.36 -9.63 -7.44
C LEU A 85 4.17 -8.33 -7.50
N PHE A 86 4.48 -7.78 -6.34
CA PHE A 86 5.22 -6.51 -6.30
C PHE A 86 6.67 -6.69 -6.74
N ARG A 87 7.32 -7.79 -6.35
CA ARG A 87 8.68 -8.08 -6.83
C ARG A 87 8.71 -8.12 -8.36
N GLY A 88 7.73 -8.79 -8.95
CA GLY A 88 7.63 -8.84 -10.41
C GLY A 88 7.44 -7.48 -11.05
N ALA A 89 6.66 -6.62 -10.40
CA ALA A 89 6.40 -5.28 -10.93
C ALA A 89 7.65 -4.39 -10.91
N ILE A 90 8.44 -4.45 -9.84
CA ILE A 90 9.61 -3.58 -9.73
C ILE A 90 10.86 -4.16 -10.41
N ALA A 91 10.83 -5.44 -10.76
CA ALA A 91 11.97 -6.07 -11.43
C ALA A 91 12.05 -5.76 -12.93
N LYS A 92 11.03 -5.10 -13.46
CA LYS A 92 10.97 -4.77 -14.88
C LYS A 92 11.76 -3.51 -15.23
#